data_84172b14069292cb1591b01e5a0097be
#
_entry.id   84172b14069292cb1591b01e5a0097be
#
_cell.length_a   1.000
_cell.length_b   1.000
_cell.length_c   1.000
_cell.angle_alpha   90.00
_cell.angle_beta   90.00
_cell.angle_gamma   90.00
#
_symmetry.space_group_name_H-M   'P 1'
#
loop_
_entity.id
_entity.type
_entity.pdbx_description
1 polymer ?
#
loop_
_entity_poly.entity_id
_entity_poly.type
_entity_poly.pdbx_seq_one_letter_code
_entity_poly.pdbx_strand_id
1 'polypeptide(L)'
;TVGTVTVPAPSDDVFIDKSTQTVKITDATGGNFEKLEVAGNGATTTINDTIDKVDVVLTATTTVGEGGNIVYTASLVDKNGALVTNITNPLTVTLDNGKTITIGVNQSSGTVSVVAPNDVYKGDQTVTTVIKGVTGGEHFENLVPGTTPVNTTVTDTPGTADTTTVTLTAP
;
A
#
# COMPACT_ATOMS: atom_id res chain seq x y z
N THR A 1 50.21 -1.61 14.53
CA THR A 1 49.40 -2.63 13.82
C THR A 1 47.95 -2.38 14.16
N VAL A 2 47.09 -2.40 13.16
CA VAL A 2 45.64 -2.20 13.29
C VAL A 2 44.95 -3.49 12.82
N GLY A 3 44.01 -3.97 13.63
CA GLY A 3 43.07 -5.04 13.24
C GLY A 3 41.74 -4.43 12.83
N THR A 4 41.04 -5.07 11.90
CA THR A 4 39.73 -4.64 11.44
C THR A 4 38.75 -5.79 11.50
N VAL A 5 37.48 -5.48 11.78
CA VAL A 5 36.35 -6.38 11.68
C VAL A 5 35.23 -5.70 10.89
N THR A 6 34.57 -6.43 10.01
CA THR A 6 33.42 -5.93 9.25
C THR A 6 32.15 -6.59 9.80
N VAL A 7 31.17 -5.77 10.11
CA VAL A 7 29.84 -6.22 10.54
C VAL A 7 28.84 -5.71 9.49
N PRO A 8 27.97 -6.59 8.93
CA PRO A 8 26.99 -6.17 7.96
C PRO A 8 25.96 -5.22 8.60
N ALA A 9 25.53 -4.21 7.85
CA ALA A 9 24.38 -3.40 8.22
C ALA A 9 23.08 -4.23 8.12
N PRO A 10 22.01 -3.86 8.84
CA PRO A 10 20.68 -4.39 8.60
C PRO A 10 20.26 -4.26 7.14
N SER A 11 19.34 -5.11 6.69
CA SER A 11 18.76 -5.00 5.36
C SER A 11 17.83 -3.79 5.29
N ASP A 12 17.87 -3.11 4.16
CA ASP A 12 17.00 -2.00 3.82
C ASP A 12 15.57 -2.47 3.52
N ASP A 13 14.58 -1.66 3.89
CA ASP A 13 13.17 -1.93 3.61
C ASP A 13 12.44 -0.62 3.23
N VAL A 14 11.12 -0.57 3.27
CA VAL A 14 10.30 0.58 2.84
C VAL A 14 9.79 1.45 3.99
N PHE A 15 10.25 1.16 5.22
CA PHE A 15 9.77 1.82 6.43
C PHE A 15 10.85 2.71 7.04
N ILE A 16 10.44 3.82 7.64
CA ILE A 16 11.35 4.76 8.31
C ILE A 16 11.89 4.10 9.57
N ASP A 17 13.15 3.65 9.54
CA ASP A 17 13.77 2.91 10.63
C ASP A 17 15.24 3.24 10.90
N LYS A 18 15.67 4.50 10.72
CA LYS A 18 17.02 4.95 11.04
C LYS A 18 17.52 4.33 12.34
N SER A 19 18.68 3.67 12.30
CA SER A 19 19.21 2.93 13.43
C SER A 19 20.69 3.27 13.73
N THR A 20 21.17 2.76 14.86
CA THR A 20 22.59 2.84 15.24
C THR A 20 23.10 1.49 15.65
N GLN A 21 24.29 1.15 15.22
CA GLN A 21 24.99 -0.06 15.63
C GLN A 21 26.22 0.29 16.46
N THR A 22 26.32 -0.30 17.66
CA THR A 22 27.49 -0.12 18.53
C THR A 22 28.20 -1.46 18.70
N VAL A 23 29.50 -1.47 18.39
CA VAL A 23 30.37 -2.63 18.56
C VAL A 23 31.41 -2.30 19.64
N LYS A 24 31.65 -3.23 20.55
CA LYS A 24 32.61 -3.08 21.65
C LYS A 24 33.59 -4.25 21.63
N ILE A 25 34.85 -3.98 22.04
CA ILE A 25 35.77 -5.02 22.40
C ILE A 25 35.38 -5.52 23.80
N THR A 26 35.07 -6.80 23.92
CA THR A 26 34.67 -7.42 25.22
C THR A 26 35.84 -8.00 25.94
N ASP A 27 36.87 -8.46 25.22
CA ASP A 27 38.09 -9.05 25.78
C ASP A 27 39.26 -8.90 24.80
N ALA A 28 40.49 -8.86 25.35
CA ALA A 28 41.71 -8.87 24.60
C ALA A 28 42.76 -9.74 25.33
N THR A 29 43.30 -10.73 24.66
CA THR A 29 44.29 -11.66 25.21
C THR A 29 45.54 -11.74 24.34
N GLY A 30 46.64 -12.16 24.94
CA GLY A 30 47.94 -12.33 24.27
C GLY A 30 48.75 -11.04 24.23
N GLY A 31 49.84 -11.07 23.48
CA GLY A 31 50.84 -10.00 23.47
C GLY A 31 51.80 -10.07 24.67
N ASN A 32 52.92 -9.41 24.53
CA ASN A 32 53.95 -9.37 25.58
C ASN A 32 53.92 -7.99 26.28
N PHE A 33 52.71 -7.68 26.87
CA PHE A 33 52.46 -6.43 27.55
C PHE A 33 52.49 -6.64 29.08
N GLU A 34 53.02 -5.68 29.83
CA GLU A 34 52.95 -5.68 31.29
C GLU A 34 51.50 -5.55 31.77
N LYS A 35 50.69 -4.78 31.03
CA LYS A 35 49.26 -4.61 31.28
C LYS A 35 48.52 -4.39 29.96
N LEU A 36 47.52 -5.20 29.69
CA LEU A 36 46.58 -5.04 28.56
C LEU A 36 45.20 -4.73 29.09
N GLU A 37 44.65 -3.63 28.67
CA GLU A 37 43.31 -3.19 29.05
C GLU A 37 42.45 -2.96 27.81
N VAL A 38 41.19 -3.34 27.87
CA VAL A 38 40.19 -3.01 26.83
C VAL A 38 39.57 -1.67 27.17
N ALA A 39 39.58 -0.73 26.24
CA ALA A 39 38.81 0.50 26.37
C ALA A 39 37.31 0.19 26.39
N GLY A 40 36.62 0.63 27.45
CA GLY A 40 35.19 0.32 27.63
C GLY A 40 34.26 1.02 26.62
N ASN A 41 34.77 1.95 25.83
CA ASN A 41 33.98 2.67 24.83
C ASN A 41 33.82 1.81 23.58
N GLY A 42 32.58 1.75 23.07
CA GLY A 42 32.31 1.12 21.77
C GLY A 42 32.50 2.10 20.61
N ALA A 43 32.59 1.56 19.41
CA ALA A 43 32.46 2.31 18.17
C ALA A 43 30.99 2.27 17.74
N THR A 44 30.36 3.43 17.58
CA THR A 44 28.96 3.56 17.14
C THR A 44 28.92 4.09 15.72
N THR A 45 28.18 3.40 14.87
CA THR A 45 27.89 3.80 13.48
C THR A 45 26.40 4.10 13.36
N THR A 46 26.07 5.24 12.77
CA THR A 46 24.70 5.55 12.38
C THR A 46 24.41 4.92 11.02
N ILE A 47 23.32 4.18 10.93
CA ILE A 47 22.81 3.60 9.70
C ILE A 47 21.68 4.52 9.25
N ASN A 48 21.89 5.19 8.12
CA ASN A 48 20.86 6.03 7.52
C ASN A 48 20.01 5.17 6.62
N ASP A 49 18.74 5.48 6.65
CA ASP A 49 17.72 4.90 5.79
C ASP A 49 17.87 5.41 4.35
N THR A 50 17.57 4.57 3.37
CA THR A 50 17.40 4.95 1.97
C THR A 50 15.94 5.10 1.65
N ILE A 51 15.58 6.04 0.77
CA ILE A 51 14.17 6.32 0.49
C ILE A 51 13.65 5.35 -0.57
N ASP A 52 12.88 4.39 -0.15
CA ASP A 52 12.19 3.42 -1.00
C ASP A 52 10.71 3.77 -1.20
N LYS A 53 10.28 3.70 -2.47
CA LYS A 53 8.93 4.07 -2.89
C LYS A 53 7.98 2.89 -2.71
N VAL A 54 6.79 3.17 -2.16
CA VAL A 54 5.62 2.29 -2.17
C VAL A 54 4.48 2.96 -2.92
N ASP A 55 3.96 2.30 -3.95
CA ASP A 55 2.80 2.75 -4.69
C ASP A 55 1.51 2.15 -4.11
N VAL A 56 0.48 2.98 -3.98
CA VAL A 56 -0.89 2.51 -3.73
C VAL A 56 -1.58 2.34 -5.08
N VAL A 57 -1.80 1.11 -5.50
CA VAL A 57 -2.39 0.76 -6.80
C VAL A 57 -3.86 0.41 -6.61
N LEU A 58 -4.74 1.01 -7.44
CA LEU A 58 -6.17 0.70 -7.48
C LEU A 58 -6.45 -0.26 -8.65
N THR A 59 -7.28 -1.26 -8.40
CA THR A 59 -7.88 -2.12 -9.43
C THR A 59 -9.39 -2.23 -9.20
N ALA A 60 -10.14 -2.60 -10.23
CA ALA A 60 -11.59 -2.79 -10.14
C ALA A 60 -12.05 -3.99 -10.97
N THR A 61 -13.25 -4.49 -10.67
CA THR A 61 -13.97 -5.41 -11.56
C THR A 61 -14.06 -4.79 -12.95
N THR A 62 -13.66 -5.51 -13.99
CA THR A 62 -13.61 -4.96 -15.36
C THR A 62 -15.00 -4.88 -16.02
N THR A 63 -15.88 -5.82 -15.69
CA THR A 63 -17.25 -5.88 -16.25
C THR A 63 -18.22 -6.41 -15.19
N VAL A 64 -19.41 -5.81 -15.11
CA VAL A 64 -20.49 -6.23 -14.23
C VAL A 64 -21.83 -5.88 -14.87
N GLY A 65 -22.89 -6.66 -14.62
CA GLY A 65 -24.25 -6.29 -15.01
C GLY A 65 -24.78 -5.16 -14.12
N GLU A 66 -25.74 -4.42 -14.63
CA GLU A 66 -26.47 -3.38 -13.89
C GLU A 66 -27.01 -3.89 -12.55
N GLY A 67 -26.91 -3.06 -11.51
CA GLY A 67 -27.27 -3.43 -10.13
C GLY A 67 -26.36 -4.47 -9.48
N GLY A 68 -25.36 -5.00 -10.21
CA GLY A 68 -24.34 -5.89 -9.65
C GLY A 68 -23.30 -5.14 -8.82
N ASN A 69 -22.29 -5.85 -8.35
CA ASN A 69 -21.28 -5.28 -7.47
C ASN A 69 -19.94 -5.01 -8.20
N ILE A 70 -19.49 -3.76 -8.19
CA ILE A 70 -18.13 -3.38 -8.55
C ILE A 70 -17.25 -3.54 -7.31
N VAL A 71 -16.24 -4.39 -7.38
CA VAL A 71 -15.26 -4.56 -6.31
C VAL A 71 -14.00 -3.76 -6.66
N TYR A 72 -13.65 -2.81 -5.82
CA TYR A 72 -12.40 -2.06 -5.88
C TYR A 72 -11.40 -2.67 -4.91
N THR A 73 -10.16 -2.83 -5.36
CA THR A 73 -9.05 -3.30 -4.54
C THR A 73 -7.91 -2.29 -4.56
N ALA A 74 -7.48 -1.84 -3.39
CA ALA A 74 -6.26 -1.06 -3.24
C ALA A 74 -5.15 -1.97 -2.72
N SER A 75 -3.96 -1.91 -3.34
CA SER A 75 -2.80 -2.72 -2.98
C SER A 75 -1.55 -1.86 -2.82
N LEU A 76 -0.67 -2.26 -1.90
CA LEU A 76 0.64 -1.65 -1.68
C LEU A 76 1.68 -2.45 -2.46
N VAL A 77 2.43 -1.78 -3.33
CA VAL A 77 3.48 -2.41 -4.13
C VAL A 77 4.78 -1.62 -4.03
N ASP A 78 5.90 -2.33 -3.96
CA ASP A 78 7.23 -1.74 -3.99
C ASP A 78 7.65 -1.33 -5.42
N LYS A 79 8.85 -0.77 -5.56
CA LYS A 79 9.45 -0.39 -6.85
C LYS A 79 9.60 -1.54 -7.84
N ASN A 80 9.58 -2.79 -7.38
CA ASN A 80 9.69 -4.00 -8.21
C ASN A 80 8.32 -4.62 -8.54
N GLY A 81 7.22 -4.03 -8.04
CA GLY A 81 5.87 -4.55 -8.17
C GLY A 81 5.53 -5.67 -7.19
N ALA A 82 6.37 -5.93 -6.19
CA ALA A 82 6.09 -6.89 -5.14
C ALA A 82 5.16 -6.29 -4.08
N LEU A 83 4.28 -7.11 -3.52
CA LEU A 83 3.34 -6.69 -2.48
C LEU A 83 4.09 -6.36 -1.19
N VAL A 84 3.83 -5.18 -0.63
CA VAL A 84 4.33 -4.75 0.67
C VAL A 84 3.40 -5.23 1.76
N THR A 85 3.93 -6.04 2.66
CA THR A 85 3.25 -6.56 3.87
C THR A 85 3.87 -5.95 5.12
N ASN A 86 3.54 -6.46 6.29
CA ASN A 86 4.12 -6.06 7.59
C ASN A 86 3.88 -4.58 7.97
N ILE A 87 2.83 -3.96 7.41
CA ILE A 87 2.42 -2.63 7.85
C ILE A 87 1.94 -2.69 9.31
N THR A 88 2.41 -1.75 10.11
CA THR A 88 2.11 -1.71 11.56
C THR A 88 0.88 -0.87 11.90
N ASN A 89 0.50 0.06 11.01
CA ASN A 89 -0.67 0.90 11.15
C ASN A 89 -1.57 0.75 9.92
N PRO A 90 -2.91 0.73 10.08
CA PRO A 90 -3.81 0.62 8.94
C PRO A 90 -3.76 1.86 8.07
N LEU A 91 -3.92 1.68 6.76
CA LEU A 91 -4.12 2.76 5.80
C LEU A 91 -5.58 2.87 5.39
N THR A 92 -6.02 4.07 5.12
CA THR A 92 -7.33 4.35 4.53
C THR A 92 -7.14 5.02 3.17
N VAL A 93 -7.61 4.36 2.11
CA VAL A 93 -7.62 4.86 0.74
C VAL A 93 -9.01 5.40 0.46
N THR A 94 -9.13 6.68 0.13
CA THR A 94 -10.39 7.34 -0.23
C THR A 94 -10.50 7.41 -1.75
N LEU A 95 -11.63 6.96 -2.28
CA LEU A 95 -11.96 7.03 -3.71
C LEU A 95 -12.74 8.31 -4.03
N ASP A 96 -12.76 8.72 -5.29
CA ASP A 96 -13.49 9.91 -5.76
C ASP A 96 -15.02 9.76 -5.64
N ASN A 97 -15.53 8.53 -5.64
CA ASN A 97 -16.95 8.23 -5.38
C ASN A 97 -17.33 8.29 -3.88
N GLY A 98 -16.41 8.74 -3.02
CA GLY A 98 -16.60 8.90 -1.58
C GLY A 98 -16.49 7.60 -0.76
N LYS A 99 -16.22 6.45 -1.38
CA LYS A 99 -15.97 5.20 -0.66
C LYS A 99 -14.54 5.12 -0.18
N THR A 100 -14.34 4.33 0.87
CA THR A 100 -13.03 4.10 1.47
C THR A 100 -12.67 2.63 1.48
N ILE A 101 -11.38 2.34 1.28
CA ILE A 101 -10.78 1.02 1.40
C ILE A 101 -9.80 1.08 2.56
N THR A 102 -9.92 0.16 3.52
CA THR A 102 -8.94 0.01 4.60
C THR A 102 -8.00 -1.13 4.28
N ILE A 103 -6.69 -0.86 4.31
CA ILE A 103 -5.65 -1.88 4.30
C ILE A 103 -5.23 -2.07 5.76
N GLY A 104 -5.52 -3.24 6.32
CA GLY A 104 -5.30 -3.54 7.74
C GLY A 104 -3.85 -3.86 8.04
N VAL A 105 -3.51 -3.86 9.34
CA VAL A 105 -2.19 -4.28 9.84
C VAL A 105 -1.83 -5.66 9.30
N ASN A 106 -0.58 -5.83 8.86
CA ASN A 106 -0.05 -7.03 8.21
C ASN A 106 -0.77 -7.44 6.92
N GLN A 107 -1.52 -6.53 6.29
CA GLN A 107 -2.12 -6.76 4.97
C GLN A 107 -1.42 -5.93 3.91
N SER A 108 -1.41 -6.43 2.68
CA SER A 108 -0.89 -5.72 1.50
C SER A 108 -2.00 -5.08 0.66
N SER A 109 -3.27 -5.38 0.96
CA SER A 109 -4.41 -4.89 0.20
C SER A 109 -5.68 -4.84 1.04
N GLY A 110 -6.65 -4.07 0.55
CA GLY A 110 -8.02 -4.01 1.06
C GLY A 110 -9.02 -3.88 -0.09
N THR A 111 -10.29 -4.09 0.20
CA THR A 111 -11.36 -4.04 -0.81
C THR A 111 -12.57 -3.27 -0.32
N VAL A 112 -13.33 -2.70 -1.28
CA VAL A 112 -14.69 -2.18 -1.05
C VAL A 112 -15.59 -2.56 -2.21
N SER A 113 -16.83 -2.89 -1.92
CA SER A 113 -17.85 -3.20 -2.93
C SER A 113 -18.85 -2.05 -3.05
N VAL A 114 -19.20 -1.72 -4.30
CA VAL A 114 -20.15 -0.66 -4.65
C VAL A 114 -21.14 -1.21 -5.66
N VAL A 115 -22.42 -0.94 -5.45
CA VAL A 115 -23.47 -1.34 -6.41
C VAL A 115 -23.29 -0.53 -7.71
N ALA A 116 -23.26 -1.23 -8.84
CA ALA A 116 -23.25 -0.61 -10.16
C ALA A 116 -24.55 0.15 -10.44
N PRO A 117 -24.50 1.24 -11.22
CA PRO A 117 -25.71 1.91 -11.68
C PRO A 117 -26.69 0.95 -12.35
N ASN A 118 -27.95 1.28 -12.26
CA ASN A 118 -29.03 0.62 -13.00
C ASN A 118 -29.98 1.68 -13.52
N ASP A 119 -30.38 1.61 -14.79
CA ASP A 119 -31.34 2.54 -15.39
C ASP A 119 -32.29 1.80 -16.38
N VAL A 120 -33.15 2.53 -17.07
CA VAL A 120 -34.19 1.99 -17.97
C VAL A 120 -33.80 2.09 -19.45
N TYR A 121 -32.59 2.51 -19.74
CA TYR A 121 -32.11 2.75 -21.11
C TYR A 121 -31.20 1.61 -21.54
N LYS A 122 -31.31 1.23 -22.82
CA LYS A 122 -30.40 0.26 -23.40
C LYS A 122 -28.99 0.84 -23.62
N GLY A 123 -28.00 0.10 -23.26
CA GLY A 123 -26.60 0.36 -23.58
C GLY A 123 -25.67 0.27 -22.39
N ASP A 124 -24.47 -0.19 -22.66
CA ASP A 124 -23.43 -0.32 -21.64
C ASP A 124 -22.97 1.05 -21.15
N GLN A 125 -22.66 1.14 -19.86
CA GLN A 125 -22.12 2.32 -19.21
C GLN A 125 -20.69 2.06 -18.76
N THR A 126 -19.89 3.12 -18.62
CA THR A 126 -18.54 3.04 -18.05
C THR A 126 -18.52 3.79 -16.72
N VAL A 127 -18.17 3.11 -15.65
CA VAL A 127 -17.87 3.71 -14.35
C VAL A 127 -16.37 3.87 -14.23
N THR A 128 -15.92 5.11 -14.06
CA THR A 128 -14.50 5.45 -13.86
C THR A 128 -14.29 5.87 -12.42
N THR A 129 -13.23 5.38 -11.78
CA THR A 129 -12.90 5.68 -10.38
C THR A 129 -11.40 5.88 -10.21
N VAL A 130 -11.01 6.84 -9.38
CA VAL A 130 -9.62 7.14 -9.03
C VAL A 130 -9.43 7.21 -7.52
N ILE A 131 -8.17 7.05 -7.07
CA ILE A 131 -7.79 7.37 -5.70
C ILE A 131 -7.81 8.89 -5.54
N LYS A 132 -8.60 9.38 -4.56
CA LYS A 132 -8.65 10.79 -4.17
C LYS A 132 -7.61 11.14 -3.12
N GLY A 133 -7.26 10.20 -2.25
CA GLY A 133 -6.28 10.40 -1.19
C GLY A 133 -6.03 9.16 -0.36
N VAL A 134 -4.92 9.19 0.38
CA VAL A 134 -4.52 8.13 1.30
C VAL A 134 -4.15 8.76 2.63
N THR A 135 -4.52 8.12 3.74
CA THR A 135 -4.16 8.53 5.11
C THR A 135 -3.65 7.33 5.90
N GLY A 136 -2.80 7.55 6.91
CA GLY A 136 -2.25 6.51 7.77
C GLY A 136 -0.95 5.88 7.25
N GLY A 137 -0.22 6.54 6.36
CA GLY A 137 1.04 6.04 5.78
C GLY A 137 2.31 6.71 6.31
N GLU A 138 2.28 7.30 7.48
CA GLU A 138 3.37 8.13 8.03
C GLU A 138 4.64 7.33 8.35
N HIS A 139 4.57 6.02 8.45
CA HIS A 139 5.70 5.14 8.70
C HIS A 139 6.42 4.66 7.42
N PHE A 140 5.85 4.93 6.24
CA PHE A 140 6.55 4.69 4.98
C PHE A 140 7.51 5.82 4.67
N GLU A 141 8.64 5.49 4.07
CA GLU A 141 9.61 6.49 3.61
C GLU A 141 9.06 7.35 2.49
N ASN A 142 8.34 6.73 1.54
CA ASN A 142 7.72 7.42 0.42
C ASN A 142 6.48 6.66 -0.09
N LEU A 143 5.32 6.98 0.45
CA LEU A 143 4.04 6.42 -0.01
C LEU A 143 3.43 7.29 -1.10
N VAL A 144 3.18 6.70 -2.27
CA VAL A 144 2.68 7.42 -3.46
C VAL A 144 1.31 6.87 -3.87
N PRO A 145 0.23 7.64 -3.71
CA PRO A 145 -1.09 7.27 -4.24
C PRO A 145 -1.07 7.18 -5.76
N GLY A 146 -1.60 6.09 -6.31
CA GLY A 146 -1.78 5.92 -7.75
C GLY A 146 -2.78 6.94 -8.32
N THR A 147 -2.48 7.49 -9.48
CA THR A 147 -3.33 8.46 -10.18
C THR A 147 -4.04 7.87 -11.40
N THR A 148 -3.76 6.62 -11.73
CA THR A 148 -4.36 5.94 -12.89
C THR A 148 -5.83 5.61 -12.61
N PRO A 149 -6.76 6.08 -13.45
CA PRO A 149 -8.17 5.70 -13.35
C PRO A 149 -8.37 4.21 -13.62
N VAL A 150 -9.32 3.60 -12.90
CA VAL A 150 -9.83 2.27 -13.20
C VAL A 150 -11.23 2.38 -13.78
N ASN A 151 -11.53 1.56 -14.79
CA ASN A 151 -12.79 1.56 -15.51
C ASN A 151 -13.50 0.23 -15.33
N THR A 152 -14.81 0.29 -15.06
CA THR A 152 -15.71 -0.86 -15.07
C THR A 152 -16.76 -0.66 -16.15
N THR A 153 -16.91 -1.60 -17.06
CA THR A 153 -18.05 -1.65 -17.99
C THR A 153 -19.25 -2.23 -17.24
N VAL A 154 -20.30 -1.46 -17.13
CA VAL A 154 -21.59 -1.91 -16.61
C VAL A 154 -22.45 -2.30 -17.80
N THR A 155 -22.75 -3.58 -17.93
CA THR A 155 -23.51 -4.12 -19.06
C THR A 155 -25.00 -4.07 -18.76
N ASP A 156 -25.76 -3.66 -19.76
CA ASP A 156 -27.22 -3.71 -19.73
C ASP A 156 -27.71 -5.15 -19.46
N THR A 157 -28.68 -5.30 -18.57
CA THR A 157 -29.24 -6.60 -18.22
C THR A 157 -30.63 -6.73 -18.85
N PRO A 158 -30.73 -7.36 -20.04
CA PRO A 158 -32.01 -7.43 -20.74
C PRO A 158 -33.09 -8.17 -19.91
N GLY A 159 -34.16 -7.51 -19.58
CA GLY A 159 -35.43 -8.15 -19.37
C GLY A 159 -35.97 -8.28 -17.95
N THR A 160 -35.41 -7.65 -16.91
CA THR A 160 -35.94 -7.92 -15.56
C THR A 160 -36.54 -6.76 -14.77
N ALA A 161 -36.25 -5.51 -15.02
CA ALA A 161 -36.77 -4.40 -14.18
C ALA A 161 -37.03 -3.09 -14.91
N ASP A 162 -36.54 -2.93 -16.13
CA ASP A 162 -36.45 -1.64 -16.80
C ASP A 162 -37.66 -1.42 -17.71
N THR A 163 -38.86 -1.61 -17.14
CA THR A 163 -40.12 -1.43 -17.87
C THR A 163 -40.61 0.00 -17.70
N THR A 164 -40.63 0.77 -18.80
CA THR A 164 -41.31 2.05 -18.86
C THR A 164 -42.72 1.87 -19.39
N THR A 165 -43.74 2.25 -18.61
CA THR A 165 -45.14 2.16 -18.99
C THR A 165 -45.62 3.51 -19.52
N VAL A 166 -46.16 3.54 -20.74
CA VAL A 166 -46.86 4.70 -21.28
C VAL A 166 -48.34 4.56 -21.00
N THR A 167 -48.90 5.50 -20.25
CA THR A 167 -50.38 5.54 -19.96
C THR A 167 -51.03 6.65 -20.72
N LEU A 168 -52.16 6.33 -21.37
CA LEU A 168 -53.06 7.33 -21.98
C LEU A 168 -54.24 7.58 -21.01
N THR A 169 -54.47 8.85 -20.64
CA THR A 169 -55.65 9.26 -19.87
C THR A 169 -56.52 10.14 -20.76
N ALA A 170 -57.85 9.87 -20.78
CA ALA A 170 -58.83 10.76 -21.38
C ALA A 170 -59.24 11.85 -20.37
N PRO A 171 -59.56 13.09 -20.82
CA PRO A 171 -60.05 14.17 -19.96
C PRO A 171 -61.45 13.86 -19.40
#